data_08f72d770ec9d25c269ff1d8345b4557
#
_entry.id   08f72d770ec9d25c269ff1d8345b4557
#
_cell.length_a   1.000
_cell.length_b   1.000
_cell.length_c   1.000
_cell.angle_alpha   90.00
_cell.angle_beta   90.00
_cell.angle_gamma   90.00
#
_symmetry.space_group_name_H-M   'P 1'
#
loop_
_entity.id
_entity.type
_entity.pdbx_description
1 polymer ?
#
loop_
_entity_poly.entity_id
_entity_poly.type
_entity_poly.pdbx_seq_one_letter_code
_entity_poly.pdbx_strand_id
1 'polypeptide(L)'
;DLDARGIIMLGASLSTSSRLGIGKEKTFAYDIYELEFLPEKLFGSTYRRSLTSVFPRFLEAMGRHHAEEIRKYYRDAFGFDSSIEESSRKLIEMFAGLGVEMFYEGKITREQVDSIPCDTELCEDEVFGIIHSLIR
;
A
#
# COMPACT_ATOMS: atom_id res chain seq x y z
N ASP A 1 -9.75 25.18 -2.77
CA ASP A 1 -8.52 25.90 -3.05
C ASP A 1 -7.88 25.34 -4.32
N LEU A 2 -7.78 26.17 -5.38
CA LEU A 2 -7.25 25.77 -6.69
C LEU A 2 -5.73 25.62 -6.65
N ASP A 3 -5.05 26.42 -5.85
CA ASP A 3 -3.58 26.34 -5.73
C ASP A 3 -3.16 25.04 -5.05
N ALA A 4 -3.84 24.64 -3.98
CA ALA A 4 -3.59 23.36 -3.32
C ALA A 4 -3.83 22.18 -4.26
N ARG A 5 -4.90 22.21 -5.08
CA ARG A 5 -5.14 21.18 -6.10
C ARG A 5 -4.04 21.15 -7.16
N GLY A 6 -3.58 22.32 -7.62
CA GLY A 6 -2.49 22.44 -8.58
C GLY A 6 -1.19 21.85 -8.04
N ILE A 7 -0.84 22.13 -6.79
CA ILE A 7 0.34 21.58 -6.11
C ILE A 7 0.25 20.04 -6.00
N ILE A 8 -0.91 19.50 -5.60
CA ILE A 8 -1.13 18.05 -5.50
C ILE A 8 -1.00 17.39 -6.88
N MET A 9 -1.61 17.95 -7.91
CA MET A 9 -1.52 17.42 -9.28
C MET A 9 -0.09 17.45 -9.81
N LEU A 10 0.64 18.54 -9.59
CA LEU A 10 2.04 18.66 -9.97
C LEU A 10 2.90 17.64 -9.21
N GLY A 11 2.70 17.52 -7.90
CA GLY A 11 3.40 16.54 -7.08
C GLY A 11 3.15 15.11 -7.54
N ALA A 12 1.90 14.76 -7.83
CA ALA A 12 1.54 13.44 -8.36
C ALA A 12 2.21 13.18 -9.72
N SER A 13 2.18 14.16 -10.64
CA SER A 13 2.81 14.03 -11.96
C SER A 13 4.32 13.89 -11.88
N LEU A 14 4.97 14.59 -10.96
CA LEU A 14 6.41 14.49 -10.74
C LEU A 14 6.78 13.14 -10.09
N SER A 15 5.99 12.66 -9.12
CA SER A 15 6.25 11.40 -8.42
C SER A 15 6.12 10.18 -9.34
N THR A 16 5.21 10.23 -10.32
CA THR A 16 5.03 9.17 -11.31
C THR A 16 5.97 9.29 -12.51
N SER A 17 6.68 10.41 -12.63
CA SER A 17 7.67 10.58 -13.70
C SER A 17 8.94 9.82 -13.38
N SER A 18 9.50 9.11 -14.36
CA SER A 18 10.79 8.43 -14.24
C SER A 18 11.96 9.37 -13.88
N ARG A 19 11.75 10.67 -13.96
CA ARG A 19 12.78 11.69 -13.68
C ARG A 19 13.22 11.70 -12.22
N LEU A 20 12.34 11.44 -11.27
CA LEU A 20 12.71 11.35 -9.84
C LEU A 20 13.42 10.04 -9.51
N GLY A 21 13.36 9.05 -10.41
CA GLY A 21 14.06 7.77 -10.28
C GLY A 21 15.44 7.72 -10.92
N ILE A 22 15.88 8.79 -11.62
CA ILE A 22 17.19 8.80 -12.28
C ILE A 22 18.30 8.62 -11.23
N GLY A 23 19.14 7.60 -11.43
CA GLY A 23 20.25 7.27 -10.53
C GLY A 23 19.86 6.54 -9.26
N LYS A 24 18.58 6.12 -9.12
CA LYS A 24 18.13 5.25 -8.03
C LYS A 24 17.97 3.82 -8.53
N GLU A 25 18.33 2.87 -7.70
CA GLU A 25 17.99 1.47 -7.94
C GLU A 25 16.46 1.27 -7.90
N LYS A 26 16.00 0.17 -8.51
CA LYS A 26 14.58 -0.24 -8.40
C LYS A 26 14.21 -0.31 -6.91
N THR A 27 13.27 0.49 -6.49
CA THR A 27 12.84 0.52 -5.09
C THR A 27 11.60 -0.35 -4.93
N PHE A 28 11.44 -0.96 -3.77
CA PHE A 28 10.25 -1.72 -3.39
C PHE A 28 8.93 -0.94 -3.56
N ALA A 29 8.99 0.37 -3.73
CA ALA A 29 7.81 1.21 -3.93
C ALA A 29 6.96 0.80 -5.15
N TYR A 30 7.53 0.07 -6.11
CA TYR A 30 6.78 -0.44 -7.27
C TYR A 30 5.98 -1.70 -6.94
N ASP A 31 6.35 -2.45 -5.92
CA ASP A 31 5.71 -3.70 -5.53
C ASP A 31 4.25 -3.51 -5.11
N ILE A 32 3.89 -2.30 -4.65
CA ILE A 32 2.50 -1.96 -4.31
C ILE A 32 1.55 -2.12 -5.50
N TYR A 33 2.01 -1.87 -6.72
CA TYR A 33 1.20 -1.99 -7.93
C TYR A 33 0.88 -3.45 -8.28
N GLU A 34 1.79 -4.36 -7.95
CA GLU A 34 1.54 -5.80 -8.09
C GLU A 34 0.53 -6.30 -7.06
N LEU A 35 0.68 -5.83 -5.82
CA LEU A 35 -0.21 -6.23 -4.71
C LEU A 35 -1.63 -5.67 -4.85
N GLU A 36 -1.79 -4.44 -5.36
CA GLU A 36 -3.11 -3.82 -5.49
C GLU A 36 -3.99 -4.51 -6.54
N PHE A 37 -3.38 -5.22 -7.46
CA PHE A 37 -4.07 -6.03 -8.47
C PHE A 37 -4.83 -7.21 -7.85
N LEU A 38 -4.35 -7.74 -6.72
CA LEU A 38 -4.95 -8.90 -6.06
C LEU A 38 -6.39 -8.62 -5.60
N PRO A 39 -6.70 -7.57 -4.82
CA PRO A 39 -8.09 -7.25 -4.47
C PRO A 39 -8.99 -6.95 -5.68
N GLU A 40 -8.46 -6.40 -6.75
CA GLU A 40 -9.23 -6.21 -7.99
C GLU A 40 -9.69 -7.56 -8.55
N LYS A 41 -8.79 -8.53 -8.65
CA LYS A 41 -9.08 -9.87 -9.17
C LYS A 41 -9.95 -10.70 -8.23
N LEU A 42 -9.68 -10.62 -6.93
CA LEU A 42 -10.31 -11.49 -5.93
C LEU A 42 -11.69 -11.01 -5.50
N PHE A 43 -11.88 -9.68 -5.43
CA PHE A 43 -13.11 -9.08 -4.88
C PHE A 43 -13.85 -8.18 -5.87
N GLY A 44 -13.36 -8.04 -7.11
CA GLY A 44 -13.93 -7.09 -8.07
C GLY A 44 -13.79 -5.63 -7.62
N SER A 45 -12.78 -5.33 -6.82
CA SER A 45 -12.54 -4.00 -6.27
C SER A 45 -12.15 -3.01 -7.37
N THR A 46 -12.35 -1.73 -7.10
CA THR A 46 -11.80 -0.67 -7.94
C THR A 46 -10.33 -0.43 -7.61
N TYR A 47 -9.52 -0.03 -8.58
CA TYR A 47 -8.11 0.36 -8.42
C TYR A 47 -7.88 1.23 -7.17
N ARG A 48 -8.65 2.31 -7.03
CA ARG A 48 -8.51 3.24 -5.91
C ARG A 48 -8.71 2.58 -4.56
N ARG A 49 -9.75 1.76 -4.42
CA ARG A 49 -10.03 1.04 -3.18
C ARG A 49 -8.96 0.00 -2.90
N SER A 50 -8.56 -0.76 -3.91
CA SER A 50 -7.50 -1.77 -3.80
C SER A 50 -6.19 -1.16 -3.31
N LEU A 51 -5.71 -0.13 -4.00
CA LEU A 51 -4.48 0.56 -3.63
C LEU A 51 -4.55 1.10 -2.19
N THR A 52 -5.63 1.80 -1.83
CA THR A 52 -5.73 2.44 -0.51
C THR A 52 -5.84 1.40 0.61
N SER A 53 -6.56 0.31 0.41
CA SER A 53 -6.71 -0.74 1.43
C SER A 53 -5.44 -1.58 1.61
N VAL A 54 -4.71 -1.84 0.54
CA VAL A 54 -3.44 -2.60 0.58
C VAL A 54 -2.31 -1.77 1.17
N PHE A 55 -2.24 -0.48 0.88
CA PHE A 55 -1.09 0.37 1.15
C PHE A 55 -0.57 0.34 2.60
N PRO A 56 -1.38 0.51 3.66
CA PRO A 56 -0.87 0.45 5.03
C PRO A 56 -0.29 -0.92 5.39
N ARG A 57 -0.89 -1.99 4.90
CA ARG A 57 -0.48 -3.37 5.16
C ARG A 57 0.80 -3.74 4.42
N PHE A 58 0.93 -3.21 3.21
CA PHE A 58 2.16 -3.28 2.43
C PHE A 58 3.31 -2.60 3.18
N LEU A 59 3.13 -1.38 3.67
CA LEU A 59 4.15 -0.68 4.45
C LEU A 59 4.54 -1.45 5.72
N GLU A 60 3.58 -2.10 6.38
CA GLU A 60 3.84 -2.93 7.54
C GLU A 60 4.70 -4.16 7.19
N ALA A 61 4.36 -4.85 6.10
CA ALA A 61 5.15 -5.99 5.63
C ALA A 61 6.55 -5.56 5.20
N MET A 62 6.67 -4.51 4.39
CA MET A 62 7.95 -3.95 3.96
C MET A 62 8.80 -3.47 5.13
N GLY A 63 8.18 -3.06 6.22
CA GLY A 63 8.89 -2.68 7.44
C GLY A 63 9.72 -3.80 8.08
N ARG A 64 9.50 -5.06 7.73
CA ARG A 64 10.32 -6.19 8.16
C ARG A 64 11.66 -6.24 7.42
N HIS A 65 11.69 -5.73 6.19
CA HIS A 65 12.85 -5.72 5.29
C HIS A 65 13.55 -4.36 5.28
N HIS A 66 12.79 -3.25 5.39
CA HIS A 66 13.22 -1.87 5.22
C HIS A 66 12.77 -0.98 6.40
N ALA A 67 13.07 -1.39 7.63
CA ALA A 67 12.53 -0.77 8.84
C ALA A 67 12.82 0.73 8.97
N GLU A 68 14.03 1.17 8.64
CA GLU A 68 14.44 2.58 8.78
C GLU A 68 13.74 3.47 7.78
N GLU A 69 13.65 3.03 6.52
CA GLU A 69 13.00 3.74 5.42
C GLU A 69 11.50 3.88 5.69
N ILE A 70 10.86 2.81 6.14
CA ILE A 70 9.42 2.81 6.43
C ILE A 70 9.09 3.70 7.65
N ARG A 71 9.89 3.65 8.72
CA ARG A 71 9.73 4.58 9.85
C ARG A 71 9.92 6.03 9.44
N LYS A 72 10.96 6.29 8.64
CA LYS A 72 11.19 7.64 8.10
C LYS A 72 10.00 8.09 7.26
N TYR A 73 9.47 7.22 6.39
CA TYR A 73 8.30 7.54 5.58
C TYR A 73 7.08 7.88 6.43
N TYR A 74 6.75 7.08 7.45
CA TYR A 74 5.63 7.37 8.35
C TYR A 74 5.77 8.70 9.07
N ARG A 75 6.97 8.99 9.56
CA ARG A 75 7.26 10.26 10.24
C ARG A 75 7.16 11.45 9.30
N ASP A 76 7.80 11.37 8.14
CA ASP A 76 7.92 12.51 7.22
C ASP A 76 6.61 12.79 6.46
N ALA A 77 5.85 11.75 6.10
CA ALA A 77 4.61 11.88 5.35
C ALA A 77 3.37 12.10 6.23
N PHE A 78 3.32 11.48 7.41
CA PHE A 78 2.12 11.45 8.26
C PHE A 78 2.35 12.00 9.67
N GLY A 79 3.59 12.30 10.06
CA GLY A 79 3.92 12.73 11.41
C GLY A 79 3.79 11.62 12.47
N PHE A 80 3.82 10.35 12.04
CA PHE A 80 3.72 9.21 12.95
C PHE A 80 5.09 8.80 13.45
N ASP A 81 5.35 9.00 14.73
CA ASP A 81 6.59 8.61 15.42
C ASP A 81 6.29 7.46 16.40
N SER A 82 5.86 6.33 15.87
CA SER A 82 5.49 5.13 16.61
C SER A 82 6.07 3.89 15.91
N SER A 83 5.81 2.68 16.45
CA SER A 83 6.19 1.46 15.73
C SER A 83 5.53 1.40 14.34
N ILE A 84 6.07 0.59 13.46
CA ILE A 84 5.54 0.43 12.10
C ILE A 84 4.10 -0.11 12.14
N GLU A 85 3.85 -1.10 12.98
CA GLU A 85 2.53 -1.70 13.19
C GLU A 85 1.51 -0.68 13.70
N GLU A 86 1.91 0.11 14.68
CA GLU A 86 1.06 1.18 15.23
C GLU A 86 0.80 2.28 14.20
N SER A 87 1.80 2.64 13.42
CA SER A 87 1.69 3.64 12.34
C SER A 87 0.79 3.13 11.22
N SER A 88 0.90 1.85 10.85
CA SER A 88 0.01 1.19 9.89
C SER A 88 -1.45 1.20 10.37
N ARG A 89 -1.68 0.87 11.63
CA ARG A 89 -3.02 0.93 12.24
C ARG A 89 -3.61 2.35 12.21
N LYS A 90 -2.83 3.36 12.58
CA LYS A 90 -3.24 4.78 12.51
C LYS A 90 -3.58 5.20 11.08
N LEU A 91 -2.83 4.72 10.11
CA LEU A 91 -3.09 5.02 8.70
C LEU A 91 -4.41 4.39 8.21
N ILE A 92 -4.69 3.14 8.62
CA ILE A 92 -5.97 2.47 8.35
C ILE A 92 -7.13 3.27 8.97
N GLU A 93 -7.00 3.68 10.23
CA GLU A 93 -8.02 4.48 10.93
C GLU A 93 -8.24 5.83 10.25
N MET A 94 -7.17 6.49 9.83
CA MET A 94 -7.22 7.76 9.11
C MET A 94 -7.99 7.63 7.78
N PHE A 95 -7.67 6.61 6.97
CA PHE A 95 -8.37 6.36 5.71
C PHE A 95 -9.83 5.98 5.92
N ALA A 96 -10.11 5.13 6.91
CA ALA A 96 -11.49 4.80 7.29
C ALA A 96 -12.28 6.05 7.74
N GLY A 97 -11.65 6.94 8.49
CA GLY A 97 -12.24 8.22 8.91
C GLY A 97 -12.53 9.17 7.74
N LEU A 98 -11.83 9.01 6.62
CA LEU A 98 -12.10 9.71 5.36
C LEU A 98 -13.18 9.02 4.50
N GLY A 99 -13.80 7.95 4.99
CA GLY A 99 -14.85 7.20 4.29
C GLY A 99 -14.32 6.15 3.31
N VAL A 100 -13.05 5.78 3.41
CA VAL A 100 -12.51 4.70 2.58
C VAL A 100 -12.85 3.35 3.20
N GLU A 101 -13.42 2.46 2.39
CA GLU A 101 -13.68 1.08 2.80
C GLU A 101 -12.38 0.27 2.79
N MET A 102 -11.84 0.02 3.99
CA MET A 102 -10.54 -0.63 4.19
C MET A 102 -10.58 -2.16 4.22
N PHE A 103 -11.78 -2.75 4.17
CA PHE A 103 -12.00 -4.19 4.28
C PHE A 103 -12.99 -4.70 3.23
N TYR A 104 -12.91 -5.99 2.95
CA TYR A 104 -13.78 -6.71 2.03
C TYR A 104 -14.57 -7.77 2.79
N GLU A 105 -15.79 -8.02 2.35
CA GLU A 105 -16.60 -9.12 2.85
C GLU A 105 -16.25 -10.41 2.10
N GLY A 106 -16.20 -11.53 2.81
CA GLY A 106 -16.03 -12.83 2.19
C GLY A 106 -14.97 -13.72 2.82
N LYS A 107 -14.56 -14.72 2.06
CA LYS A 107 -13.50 -15.67 2.43
C LYS A 107 -12.56 -15.84 1.25
N ILE A 108 -11.30 -16.08 1.55
CA ILE A 108 -10.29 -16.33 0.54
C ILE A 108 -9.45 -17.52 0.95
N THR A 109 -9.06 -18.34 -0.01
CA THR A 109 -8.13 -19.44 0.20
C THR A 109 -6.74 -19.06 -0.29
N ARG A 110 -5.73 -19.74 0.24
CA ARG A 110 -4.35 -19.61 -0.20
C ARG A 110 -4.21 -19.84 -1.72
N GLU A 111 -4.85 -20.90 -2.23
CA GLU A 111 -4.80 -21.25 -3.64
C GLU A 111 -5.35 -20.14 -4.55
N GLN A 112 -6.38 -19.42 -4.10
CA GLN A 112 -6.92 -18.28 -4.85
C GLN A 112 -5.91 -17.14 -4.97
N VAL A 113 -5.19 -16.83 -3.90
CA VAL A 113 -4.14 -15.80 -3.92
C VAL A 113 -2.97 -16.25 -4.79
N ASP A 114 -2.46 -17.46 -4.56
CA ASP A 114 -1.29 -18.00 -5.25
C ASP A 114 -1.55 -18.24 -6.76
N SER A 115 -2.82 -18.32 -7.19
CA SER A 115 -3.18 -18.44 -8.61
C SER A 115 -2.99 -17.14 -9.41
N ILE A 116 -2.80 -16.02 -8.73
CA ILE A 116 -2.61 -14.70 -9.36
C ILE A 116 -1.13 -14.34 -9.29
N PRO A 117 -0.42 -14.21 -10.42
CA PRO A 117 0.97 -13.80 -10.43
C PRO A 117 1.16 -12.45 -9.74
N CYS A 118 2.17 -12.36 -8.87
CA CYS A 118 2.53 -11.15 -8.15
C CYS A 118 4.07 -11.08 -8.06
N ASP A 119 4.67 -10.14 -8.79
CA ASP A 119 6.14 -9.95 -8.83
C ASP A 119 6.54 -8.90 -7.77
N THR A 120 6.83 -9.37 -6.57
CA THR A 120 7.22 -8.54 -5.42
C THR A 120 8.39 -9.17 -4.67
N GLU A 121 9.13 -8.38 -3.90
CA GLU A 121 10.18 -8.89 -3.00
C GLU A 121 9.60 -9.59 -1.75
N LEU A 122 8.30 -9.43 -1.49
CA LEU A 122 7.63 -10.14 -0.39
C LEU A 122 7.47 -11.63 -0.73
N CYS A 123 7.65 -12.48 0.27
CA CYS A 123 7.38 -13.90 0.09
C CYS A 123 5.86 -14.19 0.01
N GLU A 124 5.50 -15.36 -0.52
CA GLU A 124 4.10 -15.77 -0.68
C GLU A 124 3.29 -15.71 0.62
N ASP A 125 3.91 -16.02 1.77
CA ASP A 125 3.24 -15.95 3.08
C ASP A 125 2.92 -14.51 3.48
N GLU A 126 3.79 -13.56 3.16
CA GLU A 126 3.57 -12.14 3.42
C GLU A 126 2.48 -11.58 2.50
N VAL A 127 2.51 -11.93 1.22
CA VAL A 127 1.47 -11.57 0.25
C VAL A 127 0.11 -12.09 0.71
N PHE A 128 0.03 -13.39 1.05
CA PHE A 128 -1.20 -13.98 1.56
C PHE A 128 -1.66 -13.30 2.85
N GLY A 129 -0.75 -13.01 3.78
CA GLY A 129 -1.04 -12.31 5.04
C GLY A 129 -1.64 -10.93 4.81
N ILE A 130 -1.10 -10.15 3.86
CA ILE A 130 -1.64 -8.84 3.47
C ILE A 130 -3.08 -9.01 2.98
N ILE A 131 -3.31 -9.89 2.00
CA ILE A 131 -4.63 -10.05 1.40
C ILE A 131 -5.65 -10.62 2.38
N HIS A 132 -5.25 -11.60 3.22
CA HIS A 132 -6.11 -12.14 4.26
C HIS A 132 -6.53 -11.10 5.30
N SER A 133 -5.64 -10.16 5.64
CA SER A 133 -5.92 -9.07 6.58
C SER A 133 -6.93 -8.04 6.07
N LEU A 134 -7.24 -8.07 4.77
CA LEU A 134 -8.28 -7.23 4.15
C LEU A 134 -9.70 -7.76 4.38
N ILE A 135 -9.86 -8.97 4.90
CA ILE A 135 -11.18 -9.63 5.03
C ILE A 135 -11.74 -9.41 6.44
N ARG A 136 -13.03 -9.17 6.49
CA ARG A 136 -13.84 -9.18 7.72
C ARG A 136 -14.92 -10.23 7.66
#